data_a56114008ce1bfb2660c33e039c44cdb
#
_entry.id   a56114008ce1bfb2660c33e039c44cdb
#
_cell.length_a   1.000
_cell.length_b   1.000
_cell.length_c   1.000
_cell.angle_alpha   90.00
_cell.angle_beta   90.00
_cell.angle_gamma   90.00
#
_symmetry.space_group_name_H-M   'P 1'
#
loop_
_entity.id
_entity.type
_entity.pdbx_description
1 polymer ?
#
loop_
_entity_poly.entity_id
_entity_poly.type
_entity_poly.pdbx_seq_one_letter_code
_entity_poly.pdbx_strand_id
1 'polypeptide(L)'
;AFAGNPYLIDLDDLVKDGLLQETEIRSFNWGTDDADIDYATIYENRYKILRMAFSRFSAKSEDFLAFTEKSDRWLSDYSLYTALKRHFGDIEWQSWDVPLRDRDQEAVKEYQEILHNDIMFCKFCQYEFFKQWMQLKQYANSRGVQIIGDMPLYVASDSVDVWAHREMFLLEPDGRPNVVAGAAPDAFSESGQVWGSPVYDWNVMEEDGFAWWKARMLENMELFDVIRLDHFSGLVRYYTVSADAEDGRNGKWSKGPGRKLTDAMTEVLGDMRVIVE
;
A
#
# COMPACT_ATOMS: atom_id res chain seq x y z
N ALA A 1 2.50 -0.24 0.86
CA ALA A 1 2.53 -0.50 2.32
C ALA A 1 2.13 0.73 3.14
N PHE A 2 2.02 1.92 2.52
CA PHE A 2 1.79 3.19 3.21
C PHE A 2 0.47 3.87 2.84
N ALA A 3 0.01 3.70 1.62
CA ALA A 3 -1.12 4.41 1.05
C ALA A 3 -2.48 3.92 1.56
N GLY A 4 -3.42 4.86 1.69
CA GLY A 4 -4.82 4.58 1.97
C GLY A 4 -5.60 4.18 0.71
N ASN A 5 -6.71 3.48 0.90
CA ASN A 5 -7.57 3.03 -0.19
C ASN A 5 -8.56 4.13 -0.61
N PRO A 6 -8.45 4.73 -1.82
CA PRO A 6 -9.33 5.81 -2.25
C PRO A 6 -10.83 5.43 -2.36
N TYR A 7 -11.14 4.14 -2.42
CA TYR A 7 -12.54 3.67 -2.42
C TYR A 7 -13.24 3.91 -1.08
N LEU A 8 -12.48 4.15 0.00
CA LEU A 8 -13.01 4.46 1.34
C LEU A 8 -13.21 5.96 1.60
N ILE A 9 -12.88 6.83 0.65
CA ILE A 9 -13.12 8.27 0.78
C ILE A 9 -14.64 8.51 0.83
N ASP A 10 -15.12 9.17 1.87
CA ASP A 10 -16.52 9.56 2.03
C ASP A 10 -16.84 10.72 1.08
N LEU A 11 -17.84 10.53 0.23
CA LEU A 11 -18.26 11.54 -0.74
C LEU A 11 -19.08 12.67 -0.10
N ASP A 12 -19.80 12.39 0.99
CA ASP A 12 -20.58 13.40 1.71
C ASP A 12 -19.64 14.40 2.41
N ASP A 13 -18.47 13.97 2.84
CA ASP A 13 -17.45 14.89 3.37
C ASP A 13 -16.90 15.78 2.26
N LEU A 14 -16.74 15.28 1.03
CA LEU A 14 -16.37 16.11 -0.11
C LEU A 14 -17.47 17.13 -0.49
N VAL A 15 -18.74 16.81 -0.22
CA VAL A 15 -19.85 17.78 -0.37
C VAL A 15 -19.75 18.88 0.70
N LYS A 16 -19.50 18.53 1.96
CA LYS A 16 -19.30 19.48 3.06
C LYS A 16 -18.14 20.44 2.78
N ASP A 17 -17.07 19.93 2.16
CA ASP A 17 -15.90 20.71 1.74
C ASP A 17 -16.15 21.55 0.46
N GLY A 18 -17.31 21.45 -0.16
CA GLY A 18 -17.68 22.17 -1.39
C GLY A 18 -17.00 21.65 -2.66
N LEU A 19 -16.40 20.44 -2.60
CA LEU A 19 -15.73 19.81 -3.74
C LEU A 19 -16.70 19.02 -4.61
N LEU A 20 -17.85 18.60 -4.06
CA LEU A 20 -18.94 17.92 -4.77
C LEU A 20 -20.29 18.54 -4.42
N GLN A 21 -21.30 18.17 -5.20
CA GLN A 21 -22.70 18.43 -4.90
C GLN A 21 -23.44 17.09 -4.71
N GLU A 22 -24.43 17.05 -3.82
CA GLU A 22 -25.27 15.84 -3.63
C GLU A 22 -25.89 15.33 -4.92
N THR A 23 -26.32 16.25 -5.81
CA THR A 23 -26.90 15.91 -7.11
C THR A 23 -25.92 15.18 -8.00
N GLU A 24 -24.62 15.46 -7.89
CA GLU A 24 -23.59 14.77 -8.66
C GLU A 24 -23.42 13.34 -8.14
N ILE A 25 -23.36 13.15 -6.81
CA ILE A 25 -23.29 11.80 -6.22
C ILE A 25 -24.49 10.96 -6.67
N ARG A 26 -25.69 11.52 -6.61
CA ARG A 26 -26.93 10.83 -7.01
C ARG A 26 -27.04 10.55 -8.51
N SER A 27 -26.24 11.22 -9.35
CA SER A 27 -26.22 10.97 -10.80
C SER A 27 -25.45 9.71 -11.20
N PHE A 28 -24.63 9.17 -10.29
CA PHE A 28 -23.90 7.93 -10.51
C PHE A 28 -24.71 6.72 -10.04
N ASN A 29 -24.50 5.59 -10.69
CA ASN A 29 -24.98 4.31 -10.20
C ASN A 29 -23.97 3.77 -9.15
N TRP A 30 -24.45 3.43 -7.95
CA TRP A 30 -23.64 2.86 -6.87
C TRP A 30 -24.00 1.40 -6.54
N GLY A 31 -24.84 0.78 -7.35
CA GLY A 31 -25.44 -0.52 -7.11
C GLY A 31 -26.94 -0.38 -6.84
N THR A 32 -27.61 -1.50 -6.73
CA THR A 32 -29.07 -1.57 -6.59
C THR A 32 -29.54 -2.12 -5.25
N ASP A 33 -28.62 -2.67 -4.44
CA ASP A 33 -28.91 -3.28 -3.14
C ASP A 33 -27.95 -2.73 -2.09
N ASP A 34 -28.49 -2.12 -1.03
CA ASP A 34 -27.69 -1.60 0.09
C ASP A 34 -27.08 -2.71 0.95
N ALA A 35 -27.57 -3.94 0.81
CA ALA A 35 -27.06 -5.11 1.54
C ALA A 35 -25.96 -5.88 0.79
N ASP A 36 -25.79 -5.61 -0.51
CA ASP A 36 -24.79 -6.29 -1.36
C ASP A 36 -23.99 -5.25 -2.16
N ILE A 37 -22.67 -5.22 -1.91
CA ILE A 37 -21.78 -4.25 -2.52
C ILE A 37 -21.44 -4.67 -3.95
N ASP A 38 -21.89 -3.90 -4.94
CA ASP A 38 -21.47 -4.04 -6.33
C ASP A 38 -20.08 -3.40 -6.54
N TYR A 39 -19.04 -4.17 -6.29
CA TYR A 39 -17.64 -3.72 -6.42
C TYR A 39 -17.32 -3.26 -7.86
N ALA A 40 -17.86 -3.91 -8.88
CA ALA A 40 -17.59 -3.55 -10.26
C ALA A 40 -18.11 -2.14 -10.57
N THR A 41 -19.35 -1.84 -10.16
CA THR A 41 -19.95 -0.51 -10.30
C THR A 41 -19.21 0.56 -9.49
N ILE A 42 -18.77 0.21 -8.27
CA ILE A 42 -17.95 1.14 -7.45
C ILE A 42 -16.62 1.42 -8.15
N TYR A 43 -15.92 0.40 -8.64
CA TYR A 43 -14.64 0.57 -9.33
C TYR A 43 -14.76 1.43 -10.58
N GLU A 44 -15.85 1.27 -11.34
CA GLU A 44 -16.09 2.09 -12.52
C GLU A 44 -16.33 3.56 -12.18
N ASN A 45 -17.09 3.86 -11.13
CA ASN A 45 -17.62 5.19 -10.87
C ASN A 45 -16.83 6.01 -9.83
N ARG A 46 -16.15 5.36 -8.87
CA ARG A 46 -15.45 6.05 -7.78
C ARG A 46 -14.42 7.05 -8.29
N TYR A 47 -13.58 6.65 -9.21
CA TYR A 47 -12.56 7.56 -9.73
C TYR A 47 -13.11 8.67 -10.61
N LYS A 48 -14.24 8.46 -11.28
CA LYS A 48 -14.89 9.51 -12.08
C LYS A 48 -15.36 10.65 -11.17
N ILE A 49 -16.03 10.33 -10.08
CA ILE A 49 -16.52 11.36 -9.14
C ILE A 49 -15.38 12.01 -8.35
N LEU A 50 -14.34 11.26 -7.95
CA LEU A 50 -13.16 11.84 -7.30
C LEU A 50 -12.41 12.80 -8.23
N ARG A 51 -12.38 12.56 -9.55
CA ARG A 51 -11.85 13.51 -10.54
C ARG A 51 -12.68 14.79 -10.61
N MET A 52 -13.99 14.72 -10.46
CA MET A 52 -14.84 15.91 -10.39
C MET A 52 -14.50 16.73 -9.14
N ALA A 53 -14.36 16.10 -7.98
CA ALA A 53 -13.93 16.76 -6.77
C ALA A 53 -12.55 17.42 -6.93
N PHE A 54 -11.57 16.69 -7.47
CA PHE A 54 -10.23 17.20 -7.74
C PHE A 54 -10.22 18.43 -8.64
N SER A 55 -11.10 18.52 -9.63
CA SER A 55 -11.19 19.68 -10.53
C SER A 55 -11.52 21.01 -9.80
N ARG A 56 -12.07 20.93 -8.59
CA ARG A 56 -12.42 22.07 -7.72
C ARG A 56 -11.45 22.26 -6.56
N PHE A 57 -10.56 21.28 -6.38
CA PHE A 57 -9.62 21.28 -5.28
C PHE A 57 -8.46 22.28 -5.50
N SER A 58 -8.05 22.95 -4.42
CA SER A 58 -6.89 23.83 -4.44
C SER A 58 -5.64 23.14 -3.94
N ALA A 59 -4.74 22.74 -4.83
CA ALA A 59 -3.45 22.19 -4.48
C ALA A 59 -2.48 23.19 -3.81
N LYS A 60 -2.93 24.40 -3.52
CA LYS A 60 -2.16 25.44 -2.84
C LYS A 60 -2.58 25.63 -1.38
N SER A 61 -3.52 24.83 -0.85
CA SER A 61 -3.89 24.90 0.55
C SER A 61 -2.72 24.50 1.45
N GLU A 62 -2.55 25.18 2.57
CA GLU A 62 -1.46 24.93 3.53
C GLU A 62 -1.50 23.49 4.03
N ASP A 63 -2.69 22.96 4.35
CA ASP A 63 -2.87 21.59 4.84
C ASP A 63 -2.44 20.53 3.81
N PHE A 64 -2.78 20.74 2.53
CA PHE A 64 -2.35 19.83 1.47
C PHE A 64 -0.84 19.87 1.26
N LEU A 65 -0.23 21.06 1.27
CA LEU A 65 1.21 21.21 1.15
C LEU A 65 1.94 20.56 2.33
N ALA A 66 1.47 20.79 3.56
CA ALA A 66 2.01 20.14 4.76
C ALA A 66 1.89 18.61 4.70
N PHE A 67 0.74 18.09 4.25
CA PHE A 67 0.55 16.65 4.06
C PHE A 67 1.54 16.08 3.03
N THR A 68 1.68 16.75 1.87
CA THR A 68 2.58 16.27 0.81
C THR A 68 4.04 16.30 1.23
N GLU A 69 4.46 17.31 1.97
CA GLU A 69 5.81 17.42 2.53
C GLU A 69 6.07 16.32 3.58
N LYS A 70 5.16 16.17 4.54
CA LYS A 70 5.27 15.14 5.58
C LYS A 70 5.34 13.72 5.00
N SER A 71 4.58 13.44 3.95
CA SER A 71 4.42 12.13 3.36
C SER A 71 5.35 11.86 2.17
N ASP A 72 6.23 12.80 1.81
CA ASP A 72 7.01 12.75 0.57
C ASP A 72 7.83 11.47 0.40
N ARG A 73 8.33 10.90 1.49
CA ARG A 73 9.15 9.67 1.49
C ARG A 73 8.47 8.46 0.80
N TRP A 74 7.12 8.42 0.74
CA TRP A 74 6.38 7.35 0.09
C TRP A 74 5.37 7.88 -0.95
N LEU A 75 4.83 9.08 -0.73
CA LEU A 75 3.73 9.63 -1.52
C LEU A 75 4.17 9.97 -2.95
N SER A 76 5.39 10.42 -3.14
CA SER A 76 5.92 10.78 -4.47
C SER A 76 6.05 9.55 -5.36
N ASP A 77 6.67 8.46 -4.87
CA ASP A 77 6.76 7.21 -5.61
C ASP A 77 5.38 6.54 -5.79
N TYR A 78 4.54 6.54 -4.76
CA TYR A 78 3.19 5.99 -4.84
C TYR A 78 2.33 6.70 -5.89
N SER A 79 2.35 8.03 -5.91
CA SER A 79 1.53 8.80 -6.84
C SER A 79 2.01 8.64 -8.28
N LEU A 80 3.31 8.62 -8.52
CA LEU A 80 3.89 8.31 -9.83
C LEU A 80 3.54 6.88 -10.28
N TYR A 81 3.79 5.88 -9.44
CA TYR A 81 3.47 4.48 -9.74
C TYR A 81 2.00 4.30 -10.10
N THR A 82 1.09 4.87 -9.30
CA THR A 82 -0.35 4.78 -9.54
C THR A 82 -0.77 5.49 -10.83
N ALA A 83 -0.16 6.61 -11.17
CA ALA A 83 -0.40 7.31 -12.42
C ALA A 83 0.09 6.49 -13.63
N LEU A 84 1.29 5.88 -13.52
CA LEU A 84 1.86 4.99 -14.53
C LEU A 84 1.01 3.74 -14.74
N LYS A 85 0.54 3.09 -13.66
CA LYS A 85 -0.35 1.93 -13.75
C LYS A 85 -1.56 2.24 -14.62
N ARG A 86 -2.23 3.36 -14.36
CA ARG A 86 -3.40 3.78 -15.16
C ARG A 86 -3.04 4.15 -16.59
N HIS A 87 -1.91 4.82 -16.79
CA HIS A 87 -1.43 5.19 -18.12
C HIS A 87 -1.19 3.98 -19.01
N PHE A 88 -0.63 2.91 -18.44
CA PHE A 88 -0.37 1.66 -19.14
C PHE A 88 -1.51 0.63 -19.06
N GLY A 89 -2.71 1.01 -18.61
CA GLY A 89 -3.87 0.12 -18.58
C GLY A 89 -3.78 -0.98 -17.52
N ASP A 90 -3.21 -0.64 -16.36
CA ASP A 90 -3.07 -1.48 -15.16
C ASP A 90 -2.22 -2.76 -15.35
N ILE A 91 -1.42 -2.84 -16.42
CA ILE A 91 -0.45 -3.94 -16.58
C ILE A 91 0.58 -3.91 -15.46
N GLU A 92 1.14 -5.08 -15.12
CA GLU A 92 2.20 -5.20 -14.11
C GLU A 92 3.44 -4.37 -14.48
N TRP A 93 4.09 -3.76 -13.49
CA TRP A 93 5.23 -2.87 -13.71
C TRP A 93 6.43 -3.60 -14.34
N GLN A 94 6.56 -4.91 -14.12
CA GLN A 94 7.58 -5.75 -14.73
C GLN A 94 7.48 -5.79 -16.27
N SER A 95 6.30 -5.47 -16.80
CA SER A 95 6.04 -5.43 -18.25
C SER A 95 6.13 -4.02 -18.84
N TRP A 96 6.49 -2.99 -18.05
CA TRP A 96 6.77 -1.66 -18.59
C TRP A 96 8.07 -1.63 -19.41
N ASP A 97 8.25 -0.60 -20.21
CA ASP A 97 9.50 -0.37 -20.94
C ASP A 97 10.69 -0.33 -19.99
N VAL A 98 11.80 -0.93 -20.43
CA VAL A 98 12.99 -1.15 -19.59
C VAL A 98 13.46 0.07 -18.82
N PRO A 99 13.59 1.29 -19.44
CA PRO A 99 14.03 2.46 -18.69
C PRO A 99 13.10 2.81 -17.52
N LEU A 100 11.80 2.72 -17.72
CA LEU A 100 10.82 3.03 -16.68
C LEU A 100 10.72 1.91 -15.63
N ARG A 101 10.72 0.65 -16.09
CA ARG A 101 10.77 -0.52 -15.21
C ARG A 101 11.96 -0.47 -14.25
N ASP A 102 13.11 -0.09 -14.76
CA ASP A 102 14.37 -0.06 -14.02
C ASP A 102 14.64 1.32 -13.37
N ARG A 103 13.64 2.22 -13.41
CA ARG A 103 13.65 3.55 -12.78
C ARG A 103 14.80 4.43 -13.28
N ASP A 104 15.11 4.39 -14.57
CA ASP A 104 16.03 5.37 -15.17
C ASP A 104 15.56 6.79 -14.86
N GLN A 105 16.49 7.64 -14.43
CA GLN A 105 16.17 8.98 -13.93
C GLN A 105 15.53 9.88 -14.99
N GLU A 106 15.98 9.80 -16.24
CA GLU A 106 15.43 10.60 -17.33
C GLU A 106 14.02 10.12 -17.69
N ALA A 107 13.81 8.78 -17.77
CA ALA A 107 12.49 8.21 -18.02
C ALA A 107 11.49 8.57 -16.88
N VAL A 108 11.91 8.44 -15.63
CA VAL A 108 11.09 8.83 -14.46
C VAL A 108 10.70 10.30 -14.55
N LYS A 109 11.65 11.20 -14.82
CA LYS A 109 11.40 12.64 -14.93
C LYS A 109 10.46 12.97 -16.08
N GLU A 110 10.65 12.35 -17.25
CA GLU A 110 9.77 12.53 -18.40
C GLU A 110 8.31 12.18 -18.05
N TYR A 111 8.08 11.02 -17.41
CA TYR A 111 6.73 10.62 -17.03
C TYR A 111 6.16 11.45 -15.87
N GLN A 112 6.98 11.99 -14.98
CA GLN A 112 6.52 12.95 -13.97
C GLN A 112 5.97 14.23 -14.62
N GLU A 113 6.56 14.68 -15.71
CA GLU A 113 6.07 15.83 -16.48
C GLU A 113 4.80 15.50 -17.26
N ILE A 114 4.79 14.38 -18.00
CA ILE A 114 3.64 13.91 -18.80
C ILE A 114 2.43 13.66 -17.90
N LEU A 115 2.60 13.01 -16.76
CA LEU A 115 1.53 12.57 -15.87
C LEU A 115 1.30 13.51 -14.68
N HIS A 116 1.82 14.73 -14.72
CA HIS A 116 1.74 15.68 -13.60
C HIS A 116 0.32 15.79 -13.01
N ASN A 117 -0.69 15.94 -13.86
CA ASN A 117 -2.08 16.06 -13.38
C ASN A 117 -2.61 14.76 -12.73
N ASP A 118 -2.21 13.60 -13.22
CA ASP A 118 -2.59 12.31 -12.65
C ASP A 118 -1.88 12.05 -11.30
N ILE A 119 -0.61 12.43 -11.21
CA ILE A 119 0.17 12.40 -9.97
C ILE A 119 -0.48 13.29 -8.91
N MET A 120 -0.85 14.53 -9.28
CA MET A 120 -1.53 15.46 -8.36
C MET A 120 -2.90 14.93 -7.93
N PHE A 121 -3.64 14.28 -8.82
CA PHE A 121 -4.88 13.62 -8.47
C PHE A 121 -4.68 12.47 -7.48
N CYS A 122 -3.64 11.65 -7.64
CA CYS A 122 -3.31 10.59 -6.67
C CYS A 122 -2.95 11.20 -5.30
N LYS A 123 -2.15 12.27 -5.27
CA LYS A 123 -1.83 13.00 -4.03
C LYS A 123 -3.09 13.57 -3.35
N PHE A 124 -4.01 14.14 -4.12
CA PHE A 124 -5.32 14.60 -3.63
C PHE A 124 -6.12 13.45 -2.99
N CYS A 125 -6.23 12.30 -3.65
CA CYS A 125 -6.95 11.15 -3.10
C CYS A 125 -6.33 10.67 -1.77
N GLN A 126 -5.00 10.66 -1.67
CA GLN A 126 -4.34 10.29 -0.41
C GLN A 126 -4.58 11.33 0.68
N TYR A 127 -4.48 12.62 0.35
CA TYR A 127 -4.79 13.70 1.29
C TYR A 127 -6.22 13.59 1.86
N GLU A 128 -7.23 13.42 1.01
CA GLU A 128 -8.62 13.28 1.47
C GLU A 128 -8.83 12.00 2.29
N PHE A 129 -8.22 10.88 1.89
CA PHE A 129 -8.27 9.65 2.68
C PHE A 129 -7.70 9.87 4.09
N PHE A 130 -6.48 10.40 4.20
CA PHE A 130 -5.82 10.57 5.50
C PHE A 130 -6.55 11.59 6.38
N LYS A 131 -7.04 12.70 5.80
CA LYS A 131 -7.85 13.69 6.49
C LYS A 131 -9.10 13.07 7.11
N GLN A 132 -9.88 12.33 6.34
CA GLN A 132 -11.11 11.67 6.80
C GLN A 132 -10.80 10.53 7.78
N TRP A 133 -9.75 9.75 7.53
CA TRP A 133 -9.32 8.69 8.44
C TRP A 133 -8.95 9.23 9.82
N MET A 134 -8.20 10.31 9.88
CA MET A 134 -7.82 10.92 11.17
C MET A 134 -9.02 11.47 11.92
N GLN A 135 -10.01 12.03 11.24
CA GLN A 135 -11.27 12.46 11.83
C GLN A 135 -12.05 11.28 12.40
N LEU A 136 -12.16 10.17 11.65
CA LEU A 136 -12.80 8.94 12.11
C LEU A 136 -12.07 8.34 13.32
N LYS A 137 -10.74 8.26 13.29
CA LYS A 137 -9.94 7.78 14.41
C LYS A 137 -10.16 8.63 15.66
N GLN A 138 -10.11 9.94 15.53
CA GLN A 138 -10.37 10.86 16.64
C GLN A 138 -11.78 10.68 17.22
N TYR A 139 -12.79 10.53 16.36
CA TYR A 139 -14.15 10.26 16.79
C TYR A 139 -14.25 8.94 17.56
N ALA A 140 -13.71 7.84 17.03
CA ALA A 140 -13.69 6.54 17.68
C ALA A 140 -13.00 6.60 19.06
N ASN A 141 -11.82 7.21 19.12
CA ASN A 141 -11.06 7.36 20.36
C ASN A 141 -11.81 8.22 21.40
N SER A 142 -12.52 9.27 20.97
CA SER A 142 -13.35 10.09 21.87
C SER A 142 -14.50 9.31 22.53
N ARG A 143 -14.88 8.17 21.95
CA ARG A 143 -15.89 7.24 22.46
C ARG A 143 -15.28 6.04 23.19
N GLY A 144 -13.96 6.02 23.42
CA GLY A 144 -13.25 4.93 24.06
C GLY A 144 -13.04 3.70 23.16
N VAL A 145 -13.25 3.83 21.85
CA VAL A 145 -13.01 2.76 20.86
C VAL A 145 -11.60 2.90 20.31
N GLN A 146 -10.85 1.80 20.29
CA GLN A 146 -9.51 1.72 19.71
C GLN A 146 -9.57 1.01 18.37
N ILE A 147 -8.75 1.46 17.43
CA ILE A 147 -8.64 0.87 16.10
C ILE A 147 -7.39 0.01 16.04
N ILE A 148 -7.57 -1.26 15.68
CA ILE A 148 -6.47 -2.21 15.46
C ILE A 148 -6.18 -2.26 13.98
N GLY A 149 -4.94 -1.91 13.59
CA GLY A 149 -4.44 -2.07 12.23
C GLY A 149 -3.85 -3.45 12.02
N ASP A 150 -4.04 -4.00 10.83
CA ASP A 150 -3.47 -5.28 10.43
C ASP A 150 -2.36 -5.05 9.40
N MET A 151 -1.14 -5.44 9.77
CA MET A 151 0.05 -5.22 8.96
C MET A 151 0.58 -6.57 8.45
N PRO A 152 0.34 -6.92 7.18
CA PRO A 152 0.85 -8.17 6.62
C PRO A 152 2.37 -8.16 6.52
N LEU A 153 3.00 -9.34 6.68
CA LEU A 153 4.45 -9.47 6.56
C LEU A 153 4.92 -9.05 5.16
N TYR A 154 4.27 -9.54 4.12
CA TYR A 154 4.69 -9.31 2.74
C TYR A 154 3.92 -8.18 2.05
N VAL A 155 4.44 -7.75 0.90
CA VAL A 155 3.79 -6.84 -0.04
C VAL A 155 3.52 -7.55 -1.36
N ALA A 156 2.61 -7.02 -2.16
CA ALA A 156 2.33 -7.58 -3.48
C ALA A 156 3.51 -7.36 -4.43
N SER A 157 3.75 -8.33 -5.33
CA SER A 157 4.79 -8.22 -6.37
C SER A 157 4.55 -7.02 -7.30
N ASP A 158 3.29 -6.82 -7.71
CA ASP A 158 2.87 -5.65 -8.48
C ASP A 158 2.48 -4.51 -7.53
N SER A 159 3.48 -3.88 -6.93
CA SER A 159 3.32 -2.77 -5.98
C SER A 159 4.43 -1.73 -6.13
N VAL A 160 4.13 -0.53 -5.65
CA VAL A 160 5.12 0.55 -5.58
C VAL A 160 6.30 0.17 -4.70
N ASP A 161 6.07 -0.57 -3.62
CA ASP A 161 7.13 -0.96 -2.68
C ASP A 161 8.20 -1.80 -3.40
N VAL A 162 7.78 -2.73 -4.25
CA VAL A 162 8.71 -3.57 -5.01
C VAL A 162 9.33 -2.80 -6.19
N TRP A 163 8.56 -1.98 -6.90
CA TRP A 163 9.08 -1.19 -8.01
C TRP A 163 10.09 -0.13 -7.56
N ALA A 164 9.81 0.54 -6.45
CA ALA A 164 10.66 1.63 -5.94
C ALA A 164 11.92 1.13 -5.22
N HIS A 165 11.87 -0.08 -4.66
CA HIS A 165 12.89 -0.62 -3.76
C HIS A 165 13.25 -2.06 -4.13
N ARG A 166 13.56 -2.32 -5.40
CA ARG A 166 13.85 -3.66 -5.94
C ARG A 166 14.96 -4.37 -5.17
N GLU A 167 15.95 -3.62 -4.72
CA GLU A 167 17.09 -4.10 -3.93
C GLU A 167 16.71 -4.76 -2.61
N MET A 168 15.54 -4.44 -2.08
CA MET A 168 15.04 -5.03 -0.83
C MET A 168 14.42 -6.42 -1.01
N PHE A 169 14.32 -6.91 -2.24
CA PHE A 169 13.63 -8.17 -2.57
C PHE A 169 14.51 -9.10 -3.40
N LEU A 170 14.30 -10.40 -3.26
CA LEU A 170 14.96 -11.42 -4.08
C LEU A 170 14.29 -11.52 -5.46
N LEU A 171 14.75 -10.70 -6.39
CA LEU A 171 14.20 -10.58 -7.74
C LEU A 171 15.24 -10.93 -8.81
N GLU A 172 14.76 -11.40 -9.96
CA GLU A 172 15.53 -11.49 -11.17
C GLU A 172 15.77 -10.09 -11.80
N PRO A 173 16.69 -9.96 -12.75
CA PRO A 173 16.99 -8.67 -13.38
C PRO A 173 15.80 -7.99 -14.05
N ASP A 174 14.78 -8.73 -14.46
CA ASP A 174 13.54 -8.20 -15.03
C ASP A 174 12.51 -7.77 -13.99
N GLY A 175 12.84 -7.89 -12.69
CA GLY A 175 11.98 -7.53 -11.57
C GLY A 175 10.97 -8.61 -11.14
N ARG A 176 11.01 -9.80 -11.75
CA ARG A 176 10.16 -10.93 -11.35
C ARG A 176 10.83 -11.74 -10.24
N PRO A 177 10.09 -12.22 -9.24
CA PRO A 177 10.63 -13.15 -8.27
C PRO A 177 10.80 -14.54 -8.91
N ASN A 178 11.90 -15.24 -8.61
CA ASN A 178 12.04 -16.67 -8.94
C ASN A 178 11.51 -17.55 -7.79
N VAL A 179 11.44 -17.01 -6.60
CA VAL A 179 10.80 -17.63 -5.43
C VAL A 179 9.84 -16.65 -4.77
N VAL A 180 8.73 -17.17 -4.29
CA VAL A 180 7.69 -16.39 -3.61
C VAL A 180 7.39 -16.97 -2.24
N ALA A 181 6.80 -16.15 -1.37
CA ALA A 181 6.31 -16.58 -0.08
C ALA A 181 5.15 -17.57 -0.24
N GLY A 182 5.04 -18.48 0.70
CA GLY A 182 3.99 -19.48 0.77
C GLY A 182 3.89 -20.13 2.13
N ALA A 183 3.09 -21.18 2.24
CA ALA A 183 2.97 -22.00 3.43
C ALA A 183 3.19 -23.47 3.08
N ALA A 184 3.91 -24.17 3.96
CA ALA A 184 4.07 -25.64 3.85
C ALA A 184 2.72 -26.35 4.08
N PRO A 185 2.55 -27.56 3.56
CA PRO A 185 1.39 -28.40 3.87
C PRO A 185 1.16 -28.52 5.39
N ASP A 186 -0.10 -28.36 5.80
CA ASP A 186 -0.54 -28.45 7.19
C ASP A 186 -1.95 -29.06 7.31
N ALA A 187 -2.54 -29.00 8.52
CA ALA A 187 -3.88 -29.54 8.77
C ALA A 187 -5.02 -28.77 8.08
N PHE A 188 -4.77 -27.51 7.65
CA PHE A 188 -5.74 -26.66 6.96
C PHE A 188 -5.60 -26.70 5.44
N SER A 189 -4.38 -27.02 4.94
CA SER A 189 -4.08 -27.12 3.52
C SER A 189 -3.11 -28.27 3.25
N GLU A 190 -3.63 -29.39 2.77
CA GLU A 190 -2.82 -30.58 2.43
C GLU A 190 -1.80 -30.34 1.31
N SER A 191 -2.03 -29.36 0.47
CA SER A 191 -1.14 -28.96 -0.61
C SER A 191 -0.23 -27.79 -0.25
N GLY A 192 -0.37 -27.20 0.94
CA GLY A 192 0.26 -25.93 1.27
C GLY A 192 -0.33 -24.78 0.46
N GLN A 193 0.36 -23.62 0.46
CA GLN A 193 -0.14 -22.41 -0.21
C GLN A 193 0.98 -21.73 -0.98
N VAL A 194 0.63 -21.09 -2.10
CA VAL A 194 1.47 -20.15 -2.86
C VAL A 194 0.84 -18.76 -2.70
N TRP A 195 1.54 -17.82 -2.06
CA TRP A 195 1.00 -16.48 -1.83
C TRP A 195 1.36 -15.49 -2.94
N GLY A 196 2.38 -15.81 -3.75
CA GLY A 196 2.80 -14.96 -4.86
C GLY A 196 3.57 -13.68 -4.46
N SER A 197 3.73 -13.43 -3.18
CA SER A 197 4.47 -12.26 -2.68
C SER A 197 5.97 -12.48 -2.79
N PRO A 198 6.76 -11.49 -3.25
CA PRO A 198 8.21 -11.59 -3.26
C PRO A 198 8.75 -11.66 -1.84
N VAL A 199 9.85 -12.36 -1.66
CA VAL A 199 10.53 -12.43 -0.37
C VAL A 199 11.60 -11.36 -0.25
N TYR A 200 11.80 -10.87 0.98
CA TYR A 200 12.77 -9.82 1.26
C TYR A 200 14.21 -10.35 1.19
N ASP A 201 15.13 -9.52 0.70
CA ASP A 201 16.57 -9.68 0.98
C ASP A 201 16.88 -9.07 2.35
N TRP A 202 16.82 -9.91 3.37
CA TRP A 202 17.05 -9.49 4.75
C TRP A 202 18.45 -8.96 5.01
N ASN A 203 19.46 -9.34 4.18
CA ASN A 203 20.81 -8.84 4.33
C ASN A 203 20.88 -7.37 3.90
N VAL A 204 20.31 -7.04 2.77
CA VAL A 204 20.22 -5.64 2.28
C VAL A 204 19.45 -4.77 3.26
N MET A 205 18.31 -5.25 3.76
CA MET A 205 17.53 -4.50 4.74
C MET A 205 18.27 -4.31 6.08
N GLU A 206 19.13 -5.24 6.47
CA GLU A 206 19.94 -5.11 7.68
C GLU A 206 21.04 -4.03 7.52
N GLU A 207 21.61 -3.84 6.33
CA GLU A 207 22.66 -2.87 6.06
C GLU A 207 22.25 -1.43 6.37
N ASP A 208 20.98 -1.08 6.14
CA ASP A 208 20.41 0.24 6.47
C ASP A 208 19.68 0.29 7.82
N GLY A 209 19.83 -0.77 8.64
CA GLY A 209 19.17 -0.88 9.94
C GLY A 209 17.65 -1.01 9.85
N PHE A 210 17.16 -1.68 8.81
CA PHE A 210 15.72 -1.90 8.55
C PHE A 210 14.91 -0.60 8.41
N ALA A 211 15.47 0.40 7.75
CA ALA A 211 14.87 1.74 7.64
C ALA A 211 13.46 1.70 7.06
N TRP A 212 13.21 0.90 6.01
CA TRP A 212 11.87 0.73 5.43
C TRP A 212 10.87 0.15 6.43
N TRP A 213 11.27 -0.85 7.24
CA TRP A 213 10.40 -1.43 8.27
C TRP A 213 10.09 -0.45 9.39
N LYS A 214 11.10 0.32 9.86
CA LYS A 214 10.89 1.40 10.83
C LYS A 214 9.90 2.44 10.30
N ALA A 215 10.08 2.85 9.05
CA ALA A 215 9.17 3.78 8.39
C ALA A 215 7.74 3.23 8.31
N ARG A 216 7.57 1.95 7.94
CA ARG A 216 6.29 1.28 7.88
C ARG A 216 5.61 1.21 9.25
N MET A 217 6.37 0.92 10.32
CA MET A 217 5.85 0.96 11.68
C MET A 217 5.35 2.34 12.06
N LEU A 218 6.16 3.39 11.84
CA LEU A 218 5.80 4.77 12.18
C LEU A 218 4.52 5.23 11.50
N GLU A 219 4.31 4.93 10.21
CA GLU A 219 3.06 5.27 9.52
C GLU A 219 1.85 4.51 10.10
N ASN A 220 2.01 3.21 10.41
CA ASN A 220 0.93 2.44 11.01
C ASN A 220 0.57 2.96 12.41
N MET A 221 1.56 3.45 13.19
CA MET A 221 1.32 4.06 14.50
C MET A 221 0.49 5.34 14.41
N GLU A 222 0.61 6.12 13.34
CA GLU A 222 -0.25 7.28 13.12
C GLU A 222 -1.70 6.86 12.83
N LEU A 223 -1.87 5.80 12.04
CA LEU A 223 -3.18 5.35 11.59
C LEU A 223 -3.96 4.57 12.65
N PHE A 224 -3.28 3.81 13.51
CA PHE A 224 -3.92 2.84 14.41
C PHE A 224 -3.53 3.08 15.87
N ASP A 225 -4.32 2.51 16.79
CA ASP A 225 -4.07 2.53 18.23
C ASP A 225 -3.34 1.26 18.70
N VAL A 226 -3.46 0.20 17.93
CA VAL A 226 -2.80 -1.10 18.13
C VAL A 226 -2.43 -1.66 16.76
N ILE A 227 -1.27 -2.26 16.63
CA ILE A 227 -0.83 -2.89 15.38
C ILE A 227 -0.83 -4.41 15.57
N ARG A 228 -1.51 -5.15 14.69
CA ARG A 228 -1.36 -6.59 14.55
C ARG A 228 -0.32 -6.88 13.46
N LEU A 229 0.74 -7.58 13.81
CA LEU A 229 1.71 -8.10 12.86
C LEU A 229 1.27 -9.49 12.41
N ASP A 230 0.81 -9.57 11.17
CA ASP A 230 0.40 -10.82 10.57
C ASP A 230 1.60 -11.67 10.16
N HIS A 231 1.47 -12.98 10.31
CA HIS A 231 2.53 -13.96 10.03
C HIS A 231 3.86 -13.66 10.72
N PHE A 232 3.82 -13.27 11.99
CA PHE A 232 5.01 -12.89 12.77
C PHE A 232 6.05 -14.02 12.85
N SER A 233 5.61 -15.27 12.83
CA SER A 233 6.50 -16.44 12.79
C SER A 233 7.45 -16.40 11.58
N GLY A 234 7.07 -15.75 10.49
CA GLY A 234 7.89 -15.53 9.30
C GLY A 234 9.15 -14.71 9.55
N LEU A 235 9.17 -13.89 10.63
CA LEU A 235 10.38 -13.18 11.06
C LEU A 235 11.45 -14.13 11.63
N VAL A 236 11.07 -15.30 12.12
CA VAL A 236 11.99 -16.32 12.63
C VAL A 236 12.40 -17.27 11.51
N ARG A 237 11.41 -17.79 10.80
CA ARG A 237 11.58 -18.62 9.61
C ARG A 237 10.40 -18.44 8.68
N TYR A 238 10.66 -18.42 7.40
CA TYR A 238 9.63 -18.29 6.38
C TYR A 238 9.75 -19.39 5.33
N TYR A 239 8.63 -19.70 4.70
CA TYR A 239 8.56 -20.74 3.70
C TYR A 239 8.48 -20.11 2.31
N THR A 240 9.26 -20.64 1.37
CA THR A 240 9.29 -20.18 -0.02
C THR A 240 9.02 -21.33 -0.97
N VAL A 241 8.36 -21.02 -2.05
CA VAL A 241 8.13 -21.92 -3.19
C VAL A 241 8.64 -21.28 -4.48
N SER A 242 8.83 -22.05 -5.55
CA SER A 242 9.10 -21.49 -6.86
C SER A 242 7.95 -20.59 -7.29
N ALA A 243 8.23 -19.50 -8.02
CA ALA A 243 7.20 -18.56 -8.47
C ALA A 243 6.20 -19.20 -9.46
N ASP A 244 6.61 -20.27 -10.16
CA ASP A 244 5.78 -21.07 -11.06
C ASP A 244 5.16 -22.32 -10.41
N ALA A 245 5.30 -22.47 -9.07
CA ALA A 245 4.73 -23.60 -8.36
C ALA A 245 3.19 -23.52 -8.33
N GLU A 246 2.54 -24.64 -8.57
CA GLU A 246 1.09 -24.77 -8.49
C GLU A 246 0.59 -24.89 -7.04
N ASP A 247 1.47 -25.35 -6.13
CA ASP A 247 1.15 -25.54 -4.70
C ASP A 247 2.38 -25.41 -3.79
N GLY A 248 2.16 -25.51 -2.47
CA GLY A 248 3.19 -25.35 -1.44
C GLY A 248 4.01 -26.59 -1.12
N ARG A 249 3.86 -27.74 -1.80
CA ARG A 249 4.47 -29.03 -1.38
C ARG A 249 5.99 -29.04 -1.50
N ASN A 250 6.56 -28.38 -2.49
CA ASN A 250 7.98 -28.45 -2.85
C ASN A 250 8.77 -27.20 -2.45
N GLY A 251 8.39 -26.55 -1.37
CA GLY A 251 9.07 -25.34 -0.92
C GLY A 251 10.22 -25.60 0.05
N LYS A 252 10.79 -24.51 0.54
CA LYS A 252 11.94 -24.50 1.46
C LYS A 252 11.72 -23.56 2.63
N TRP A 253 12.14 -24.00 3.82
CA TRP A 253 12.24 -23.13 4.97
C TRP A 253 13.56 -22.34 4.96
N SER A 254 13.45 -21.04 5.11
CA SER A 254 14.57 -20.11 5.23
C SER A 254 14.53 -19.40 6.58
N LYS A 255 15.69 -18.97 7.07
CA LYS A 255 15.81 -18.23 8.32
C LYS A 255 15.44 -16.77 8.08
N GLY A 256 14.56 -16.23 8.89
CA GLY A 256 14.20 -14.81 8.89
C GLY A 256 15.21 -13.93 9.67
N PRO A 257 14.99 -12.61 9.70
CA PRO A 257 15.86 -11.65 10.36
C PRO A 257 15.85 -11.80 11.89
N GLY A 258 14.80 -12.38 12.46
CA GLY A 258 14.68 -12.67 13.88
C GLY A 258 14.75 -11.41 14.75
N ARG A 259 15.54 -11.49 15.83
CA ARG A 259 15.68 -10.39 16.80
C ARG A 259 16.20 -9.09 16.19
N LYS A 260 17.03 -9.14 15.17
CA LYS A 260 17.57 -7.93 14.55
C LYS A 260 16.46 -7.00 14.07
N LEU A 261 15.46 -7.55 13.38
CA LEU A 261 14.31 -6.76 12.94
C LEU A 261 13.38 -6.36 14.08
N THR A 262 13.09 -7.28 15.02
CA THR A 262 12.21 -6.94 16.14
C THR A 262 12.82 -5.87 17.05
N ASP A 263 14.13 -5.90 17.28
CA ASP A 263 14.83 -4.87 18.04
C ASP A 263 14.75 -3.52 17.28
N ALA A 264 14.99 -3.51 15.96
CA ALA A 264 14.86 -2.31 15.13
C ALA A 264 13.44 -1.73 15.13
N MET A 265 12.40 -2.58 15.07
CA MET A 265 11.01 -2.12 15.20
C MET A 265 10.72 -1.57 16.60
N THR A 266 11.24 -2.20 17.65
CA THR A 266 11.05 -1.76 19.04
C THR A 266 11.65 -0.37 19.29
N GLU A 267 12.75 0.00 18.61
CA GLU A 267 13.34 1.34 18.71
C GLU A 267 12.35 2.48 18.38
N VAL A 268 11.38 2.22 17.49
CA VAL A 268 10.42 3.24 17.03
C VAL A 268 9.03 3.09 17.63
N LEU A 269 8.71 1.96 18.25
CA LEU A 269 7.38 1.66 18.77
C LEU A 269 6.97 2.50 19.98
N GLY A 270 7.93 2.93 20.82
CA GLY A 270 7.59 3.61 22.08
C GLY A 270 6.61 2.76 22.92
N ASP A 271 5.48 3.37 23.29
CA ASP A 271 4.42 2.73 24.09
C ASP A 271 3.32 2.07 23.22
N MET A 272 3.51 1.98 21.88
CA MET A 272 2.55 1.35 20.99
C MET A 272 2.35 -0.13 21.33
N ARG A 273 1.10 -0.54 21.42
CA ARG A 273 0.75 -1.95 21.63
C ARG A 273 0.81 -2.71 20.30
N VAL A 274 1.45 -3.87 20.34
CA VAL A 274 1.56 -4.77 19.20
C VAL A 274 0.96 -6.14 19.56
N ILE A 275 0.15 -6.66 18.65
CA ILE A 275 -0.35 -8.04 18.67
C ILE A 275 0.42 -8.80 17.60
N VAL A 276 0.78 -10.04 17.84
CA VAL A 276 1.52 -10.89 16.90
C VAL A 276 0.77 -12.19 16.66
N GLU A 277 0.88 -12.70 15.41
CA GLU A 277 0.31 -14.00 15.01
C GLU A 277 1.37 -14.91 14.40
#